data_f0618a597358e6c4fa4a884f0635c375
#
_entry.id   f0618a597358e6c4fa4a884f0635c375
#
_cell.length_a   1.000
_cell.length_b   1.000
_cell.length_c   1.000
_cell.angle_alpha   90.00
_cell.angle_beta   90.00
_cell.angle_gamma   90.00
#
_symmetry.space_group_name_H-M   'P 1'
#
loop_
_entity.id
_entity.type
_entity.pdbx_description
1 polymer ?
#
loop_
_entity_poly.entity_id
_entity_poly.type
_entity_poly.pdbx_seq_one_letter_code
_entity_poly.pdbx_strand_id
1 'polypeptide(L)'
;EVLPPILADLAATHPQIAFELVASNETADLLRRDADIAVRMVRPSQTALIARKIGDIPLGFFAHEDYLARRGTPVTLRDLSGHALIGFDHETTSVQALRARGLDLRRDMFAFRTDSDVAQLSAIRSGLGIGICQIALARRDPRLVRLFPEKMTFPLETWVTMHGDLRGNRRMRLVFDHLARALTAYVKTGKDGSTKNAPAARQGRF
;
A
#
# COMPACT_ATOMS: atom_id res chain seq x y z
N GLU A 1 -7.93 -1.69 5.25
CA GLU A 1 -6.89 -2.25 6.14
C GLU A 1 -6.24 -1.19 7.03
N VAL A 2 -5.89 0.02 6.52
CA VAL A 2 -5.20 1.07 7.31
C VAL A 2 -6.18 2.09 7.85
N LEU A 3 -7.06 2.64 7.02
CA LEU A 3 -7.98 3.71 7.43
C LEU A 3 -9.06 3.27 8.43
N PRO A 4 -9.72 2.10 8.31
CA PRO A 4 -10.78 1.73 9.23
C PRO A 4 -10.37 1.76 10.73
N PRO A 5 -9.21 1.21 11.15
CA PRO A 5 -8.78 1.35 12.54
C PRO A 5 -8.57 2.80 12.99
N ILE A 6 -7.98 3.64 12.12
CA ILE A 6 -7.76 5.07 12.40
C ILE A 6 -9.09 5.81 12.57
N LEU A 7 -10.10 5.49 11.75
CA LEU A 7 -11.42 6.07 11.85
C LEU A 7 -12.18 5.57 13.08
N ALA A 8 -11.98 4.30 13.47
CA ALA A 8 -12.55 3.73 14.69
C ALA A 8 -12.07 4.46 15.95
N ASP A 9 -10.77 4.78 16.04
CA ASP A 9 -10.21 5.56 17.15
C ASP A 9 -10.84 6.97 17.23
N LEU A 10 -11.08 7.59 16.07
CA LEU A 10 -11.74 8.89 16.03
C LEU A 10 -13.23 8.78 16.40
N ALA A 11 -13.94 7.77 15.92
CA ALA A 11 -15.35 7.52 16.24
C ALA A 11 -15.56 7.28 17.74
N ALA A 12 -14.63 6.61 18.42
CA ALA A 12 -14.70 6.36 19.85
C ALA A 12 -14.70 7.66 20.68
N THR A 13 -14.01 8.69 20.22
CA THR A 13 -13.93 9.99 20.89
C THR A 13 -14.94 11.02 20.35
N HIS A 14 -15.46 10.80 19.15
CA HIS A 14 -16.38 11.70 18.46
C HIS A 14 -17.54 10.93 17.82
N PRO A 15 -18.43 10.30 18.61
CA PRO A 15 -19.48 9.41 18.11
C PRO A 15 -20.54 10.11 17.22
N GLN A 16 -20.57 11.43 17.23
CA GLN A 16 -21.44 12.24 16.38
C GLN A 16 -20.95 12.38 14.93
N ILE A 17 -19.73 11.87 14.61
CA ILE A 17 -19.19 11.91 13.24
C ILE A 17 -19.51 10.59 12.55
N ALA A 18 -20.30 10.65 11.49
CA ALA A 18 -20.49 9.54 10.57
C ALA A 18 -19.41 9.58 9.47
N PHE A 19 -18.89 8.43 9.11
CA PHE A 19 -17.88 8.28 8.05
C PHE A 19 -18.45 7.48 6.88
N GLU A 20 -18.22 8.00 5.68
CA GLU A 20 -18.38 7.27 4.44
C GLU A 20 -16.99 7.07 3.83
N LEU A 21 -16.54 5.82 3.71
CA LEU A 21 -15.23 5.48 3.17
C LEU A 21 -15.37 4.88 1.78
N VAL A 22 -14.97 5.65 0.78
CA VAL A 22 -14.86 5.18 -0.60
C VAL A 22 -13.42 4.77 -0.88
N ALA A 23 -13.21 3.50 -1.24
CA ALA A 23 -11.93 2.97 -1.66
C ALA A 23 -11.90 2.87 -3.20
N SER A 24 -11.07 3.69 -3.84
CA SER A 24 -10.93 3.72 -5.29
C SER A 24 -9.48 3.96 -5.67
N ASN A 25 -9.04 3.36 -6.78
CA ASN A 25 -7.76 3.69 -7.43
C ASN A 25 -7.88 4.88 -8.37
N GLU A 26 -9.09 5.37 -8.62
CA GLU A 26 -9.32 6.58 -9.36
C GLU A 26 -9.03 7.81 -8.49
N THR A 27 -8.52 8.86 -9.12
CA THR A 27 -8.31 10.13 -8.43
C THR A 27 -9.66 10.82 -8.23
N ALA A 28 -10.25 10.67 -7.03
CA ALA A 28 -11.48 11.40 -6.68
C ALA A 28 -11.30 12.91 -6.92
N ASP A 29 -12.24 13.53 -7.63
CA ASP A 29 -12.20 14.96 -7.89
C ASP A 29 -12.76 15.71 -6.67
N LEU A 30 -11.88 16.12 -5.75
CA LEU A 30 -12.25 16.93 -4.60
C LEU A 30 -12.85 18.30 -4.99
N LEU A 31 -12.61 18.79 -6.21
CA LEU A 31 -13.22 20.04 -6.70
C LEU A 31 -14.71 19.83 -7.01
N ARG A 32 -15.10 18.62 -7.42
CA ARG A 32 -16.51 18.23 -7.60
C ARG A 32 -17.19 17.80 -6.31
N ARG A 33 -16.45 17.84 -5.18
CA ARG A 33 -16.94 17.40 -3.86
C ARG A 33 -17.35 15.93 -3.80
N ASP A 34 -16.68 15.07 -4.58
CA ASP A 34 -16.86 13.63 -4.52
C ASP A 34 -16.42 13.06 -3.16
N ALA A 35 -15.59 13.81 -2.41
CA ALA A 35 -15.22 13.55 -1.04
C ALA A 35 -14.81 14.84 -0.31
N ASP A 36 -15.01 14.90 0.99
CA ASP A 36 -14.57 16.04 1.83
C ASP A 36 -13.06 15.99 2.09
N ILE A 37 -12.53 14.80 2.34
CA ILE A 37 -11.11 14.54 2.62
C ILE A 37 -10.67 13.32 1.82
N ALA A 38 -9.50 13.39 1.19
CA ALA A 38 -8.92 12.26 0.49
C ALA A 38 -7.50 11.93 1.00
N VAL A 39 -7.20 10.64 1.09
CA VAL A 39 -5.85 10.12 1.23
C VAL A 39 -5.36 9.73 -0.16
N ARG A 40 -4.31 10.38 -0.64
CA ARG A 40 -3.81 10.23 -2.02
C ARG A 40 -2.39 9.70 -2.04
N MET A 41 -2.11 8.83 -3.00
CA MET A 41 -0.78 8.24 -3.22
C MET A 41 0.00 8.97 -4.33
N VAL A 42 -0.47 10.16 -4.71
CA VAL A 42 0.19 11.06 -5.65
C VAL A 42 0.11 12.48 -5.12
N ARG A 43 1.10 13.31 -5.47
CA ARG A 43 1.10 14.73 -5.09
C ARG A 43 -0.08 15.46 -5.73
N PRO A 44 -0.91 16.15 -4.95
CA PRO A 44 -1.98 16.97 -5.51
C PRO A 44 -1.40 18.16 -6.29
N SER A 45 -1.96 18.42 -7.47
CA SER A 45 -1.56 19.56 -8.33
C SER A 45 -2.55 20.74 -8.27
N GLN A 46 -3.72 20.52 -7.70
CA GLN A 46 -4.82 21.51 -7.67
C GLN A 46 -4.58 22.56 -6.59
N THR A 47 -4.52 23.82 -6.95
CA THR A 47 -4.22 24.95 -6.03
C THR A 47 -5.30 25.23 -4.99
N ALA A 48 -6.56 24.84 -5.30
CA ALA A 48 -7.69 24.99 -4.36
C ALA A 48 -7.66 23.98 -3.21
N LEU A 49 -6.77 23.00 -3.22
CA LEU A 49 -6.66 21.98 -2.19
C LEU A 49 -5.65 22.37 -1.12
N ILE A 50 -6.04 22.11 0.13
CA ILE A 50 -5.09 22.02 1.25
C ILE A 50 -4.53 20.61 1.22
N ALA A 51 -3.22 20.48 1.09
CA ALA A 51 -2.53 19.21 1.03
C ALA A 51 -1.43 19.14 2.09
N ARG A 52 -1.37 18.02 2.81
CA ARG A 52 -0.32 17.73 3.78
C ARG A 52 0.39 16.45 3.39
N LYS A 53 1.69 16.54 3.13
CA LYS A 53 2.53 15.36 2.92
C LYS A 53 2.66 14.59 4.23
N ILE A 54 2.35 13.30 4.17
CA ILE A 54 2.44 12.38 5.31
C ILE A 54 3.81 11.71 5.34
N GLY A 55 4.30 11.36 4.17
CA GLY A 55 5.56 10.65 3.97
C GLY A 55 5.43 9.58 2.91
N ASP A 56 6.39 8.70 2.89
CA ASP A 56 6.46 7.62 1.91
C ASP A 56 6.24 6.28 2.64
N ILE A 57 5.15 5.60 2.33
CA ILE A 57 4.86 4.26 2.84
C ILE A 57 5.76 3.27 2.09
N PRO A 58 6.60 2.49 2.79
CA PRO A 58 7.44 1.52 2.11
C PRO A 58 6.64 0.30 1.66
N LEU A 59 6.79 -0.04 0.37
CA LEU A 59 6.27 -1.26 -0.24
C LEU A 59 7.39 -2.27 -0.44
N GLY A 60 7.05 -3.56 -0.47
CA GLY A 60 7.96 -4.65 -0.76
C GLY A 60 7.26 -5.83 -1.39
N PHE A 61 8.04 -6.77 -1.92
CA PHE A 61 7.54 -8.06 -2.38
C PHE A 61 7.28 -9.00 -1.22
N PHE A 62 6.14 -9.68 -1.25
CA PHE A 62 5.73 -10.64 -0.23
C PHE A 62 5.09 -11.87 -0.87
N ALA A 63 5.25 -13.00 -0.19
CA ALA A 63 4.53 -14.23 -0.46
C ALA A 63 4.21 -14.92 0.88
N HIS A 64 3.17 -15.74 0.88
CA HIS A 64 2.84 -16.58 2.01
C HIS A 64 3.85 -17.73 2.14
N GLU A 65 4.20 -18.12 3.36
CA GLU A 65 5.20 -19.18 3.61
C GLU A 65 4.81 -20.52 2.96
N ASP A 66 3.52 -20.89 2.94
CA ASP A 66 3.06 -22.11 2.27
C ASP A 66 3.23 -22.07 0.75
N TYR A 67 3.09 -20.88 0.13
CA TYR A 67 3.40 -20.73 -1.29
C TYR A 67 4.88 -21.00 -1.56
N LEU A 68 5.76 -20.42 -0.75
CA LEU A 68 7.21 -20.59 -0.89
C LEU A 68 7.63 -22.03 -0.60
N ALA A 69 6.98 -22.73 0.34
CA ALA A 69 7.24 -24.15 0.60
C ALA A 69 6.91 -25.02 -0.62
N ARG A 70 5.85 -24.69 -1.37
CA ARG A 70 5.46 -25.47 -2.57
C ARG A 70 6.25 -25.12 -3.83
N ARG A 71 6.66 -23.85 -3.99
CA ARG A 71 7.18 -23.32 -5.25
C ARG A 71 8.64 -22.90 -5.18
N GLY A 72 9.25 -22.97 -4.00
CA GLY A 72 10.59 -22.43 -3.73
C GLY A 72 10.60 -20.93 -3.46
N THR A 73 11.72 -20.43 -2.97
CA THR A 73 11.92 -19.01 -2.67
C THR A 73 12.79 -18.40 -3.75
N PRO A 74 12.32 -17.36 -4.46
CA PRO A 74 13.13 -16.69 -5.47
C PRO A 74 14.32 -15.96 -4.81
N VAL A 75 15.50 -16.10 -5.39
CA VAL A 75 16.76 -15.49 -4.91
C VAL A 75 17.05 -14.18 -5.66
N THR A 76 16.68 -14.13 -6.93
CA THR A 76 16.87 -12.97 -7.80
C THR A 76 15.53 -12.51 -8.40
N LEU A 77 15.51 -11.28 -8.91
CA LEU A 77 14.33 -10.78 -9.63
C LEU A 77 14.00 -11.58 -10.89
N ARG A 78 15.00 -12.20 -11.51
CA ARG A 78 14.78 -13.05 -12.70
C ARG A 78 13.97 -14.29 -12.37
N ASP A 79 14.10 -14.80 -11.15
CA ASP A 79 13.39 -16.00 -10.71
C ASP A 79 11.87 -15.74 -10.60
N LEU A 80 11.44 -14.47 -10.53
CA LEU A 80 10.03 -14.09 -10.53
C LEU A 80 9.28 -14.60 -11.76
N SER A 81 9.96 -14.77 -12.90
CA SER A 81 9.35 -15.34 -14.11
C SER A 81 8.87 -16.78 -13.94
N GLY A 82 9.41 -17.52 -12.98
CA GLY A 82 9.00 -18.88 -12.62
C GLY A 82 7.90 -18.96 -11.58
N HIS A 83 7.42 -17.81 -11.08
CA HIS A 83 6.44 -17.75 -10.02
C HIS A 83 5.10 -17.15 -10.48
N ALA A 84 4.02 -17.50 -9.78
CA ALA A 84 2.73 -16.85 -9.94
C ALA A 84 2.83 -15.43 -9.36
N LEU A 85 2.69 -14.40 -10.19
CA LEU A 85 2.69 -13.01 -9.75
C LEU A 85 1.26 -12.50 -9.58
N ILE A 86 1.06 -11.64 -8.58
CA ILE A 86 -0.19 -10.94 -8.29
C ILE A 86 0.01 -9.47 -8.62
N GLY A 87 -0.87 -8.88 -9.43
CA GLY A 87 -0.73 -7.48 -9.82
C GLY A 87 -2.02 -6.85 -10.36
N PHE A 88 -1.87 -5.68 -10.95
CA PHE A 88 -2.98 -4.90 -11.48
C PHE A 88 -3.45 -5.43 -12.84
N ASP A 89 -4.74 -5.25 -13.13
CA ASP A 89 -5.30 -5.55 -14.44
C ASP A 89 -5.09 -4.39 -15.43
N HIS A 90 -5.20 -3.16 -14.93
CA HIS A 90 -4.93 -1.95 -15.71
C HIS A 90 -3.58 -1.32 -15.34
N GLU A 91 -3.04 -0.54 -16.27
CA GLU A 91 -1.82 0.21 -16.02
C GLU A 91 -2.12 1.38 -15.09
N THR A 92 -1.67 1.27 -13.84
CA THR A 92 -1.79 2.32 -12.83
C THR A 92 -0.54 3.18 -12.74
N THR A 93 -0.65 4.38 -12.15
CA THR A 93 0.52 5.23 -11.84
C THR A 93 1.57 4.48 -11.01
N SER A 94 1.13 3.56 -10.14
CA SER A 94 2.02 2.73 -9.34
C SER A 94 2.81 1.75 -10.20
N VAL A 95 2.18 1.11 -11.20
CA VAL A 95 2.85 0.22 -12.16
C VAL A 95 3.89 1.00 -13.00
N GLN A 96 3.51 2.20 -13.47
CA GLN A 96 4.43 3.07 -14.21
C GLN A 96 5.64 3.47 -13.35
N ALA A 97 5.44 3.80 -12.08
CA ALA A 97 6.51 4.14 -11.14
C ALA A 97 7.45 2.96 -10.87
N LEU A 98 6.94 1.72 -10.82
CA LEU A 98 7.74 0.51 -10.69
C LEU A 98 8.56 0.24 -11.96
N ARG A 99 7.93 0.41 -13.13
CA ARG A 99 8.60 0.25 -14.43
C ARG A 99 9.74 1.27 -14.61
N ALA A 100 9.52 2.53 -14.24
CA ALA A 100 10.56 3.57 -14.27
C ALA A 100 11.79 3.24 -13.38
N ARG A 101 11.64 2.30 -12.43
CA ARG A 101 12.71 1.78 -11.56
C ARG A 101 13.32 0.46 -12.05
N GLY A 102 13.06 0.09 -13.29
CA GLY A 102 13.63 -1.12 -13.92
C GLY A 102 12.87 -2.41 -13.63
N LEU A 103 11.68 -2.34 -13.04
CA LEU A 103 10.78 -3.49 -12.90
C LEU A 103 9.80 -3.49 -14.06
N ASP A 104 10.18 -4.16 -15.14
CA ASP A 104 9.30 -4.34 -16.30
C ASP A 104 8.20 -5.38 -15.99
N LEU A 105 7.25 -4.98 -15.15
CA LEU A 105 6.09 -5.78 -14.84
C LEU A 105 5.03 -5.60 -15.93
N ARG A 106 4.85 -6.60 -16.75
CA ARG A 106 3.85 -6.61 -17.81
C ARG A 106 2.63 -7.40 -17.39
N ARG A 107 1.48 -7.04 -17.93
CA ARG A 107 0.18 -7.64 -17.63
C ARG A 107 0.15 -9.17 -17.82
N ASP A 108 0.89 -9.68 -18.83
CA ASP A 108 0.98 -11.09 -19.13
C ASP A 108 1.78 -11.91 -18.10
N MET A 109 2.58 -11.26 -17.26
CA MET A 109 3.34 -11.90 -16.19
C MET A 109 2.48 -12.20 -14.94
N PHE A 110 1.31 -11.59 -14.81
CA PHE A 110 0.46 -11.78 -13.63
C PHE A 110 -0.48 -12.98 -13.81
N ALA A 111 -0.32 -13.97 -12.94
CA ALA A 111 -1.22 -15.11 -12.84
C ALA A 111 -2.58 -14.75 -12.19
N PHE A 112 -2.59 -13.70 -11.35
CA PHE A 112 -3.80 -13.13 -10.76
C PHE A 112 -3.76 -11.61 -10.92
N ARG A 113 -4.85 -11.06 -11.44
CA ARG A 113 -4.97 -9.62 -11.73
C ARG A 113 -6.21 -9.05 -11.08
N THR A 114 -6.04 -7.90 -10.43
CA THR A 114 -7.13 -7.10 -9.87
C THR A 114 -6.63 -5.68 -9.57
N ASP A 115 -7.46 -4.68 -9.79
CA ASP A 115 -7.15 -3.29 -9.43
C ASP A 115 -7.51 -2.96 -7.98
N SER A 116 -7.99 -3.94 -7.22
CA SER A 116 -8.24 -3.81 -5.79
C SER A 116 -7.02 -4.18 -4.97
N ASP A 117 -6.37 -3.21 -4.33
CA ASP A 117 -5.24 -3.44 -3.42
C ASP A 117 -5.61 -4.39 -2.25
N VAL A 118 -6.88 -4.35 -1.81
CA VAL A 118 -7.39 -5.25 -0.77
C VAL A 118 -7.45 -6.68 -1.27
N ALA A 119 -7.91 -6.89 -2.51
CA ALA A 119 -7.95 -8.20 -3.13
C ALA A 119 -6.55 -8.74 -3.42
N GLN A 120 -5.60 -7.88 -3.84
CA GLN A 120 -4.20 -8.27 -4.01
C GLN A 120 -3.60 -8.76 -2.69
N LEU A 121 -3.77 -8.00 -1.60
CA LEU A 121 -3.27 -8.40 -0.27
C LEU A 121 -3.91 -9.70 0.21
N SER A 122 -5.21 -9.88 -0.02
CA SER A 122 -5.92 -11.13 0.29
C SER A 122 -5.36 -12.31 -0.49
N ALA A 123 -5.08 -12.13 -1.79
CA ALA A 123 -4.47 -13.16 -2.63
C ALA A 123 -3.05 -13.55 -2.16
N ILE A 124 -2.24 -12.57 -1.73
CA ILE A 124 -0.92 -12.84 -1.13
C ILE A 124 -1.08 -13.67 0.15
N ARG A 125 -1.98 -13.28 1.06
CA ARG A 125 -2.27 -13.98 2.33
C ARG A 125 -2.79 -15.40 2.11
N SER A 126 -3.53 -15.63 1.04
CA SER A 126 -4.04 -16.95 0.67
C SER A 126 -2.99 -17.87 0.03
N GLY A 127 -1.76 -17.39 -0.16
CA GLY A 127 -0.69 -18.18 -0.78
C GLY A 127 -0.92 -18.46 -2.28
N LEU A 128 -1.59 -17.52 -2.99
CA LEU A 128 -1.82 -17.64 -4.42
C LEU A 128 -0.55 -17.34 -5.22
N GLY A 129 0.29 -16.41 -4.73
CA GLY A 129 1.51 -16.03 -5.43
C GLY A 129 2.33 -14.97 -4.70
N ILE A 130 3.20 -14.32 -5.45
CA ILE A 130 4.05 -13.22 -5.02
C ILE A 130 3.40 -11.90 -5.45
N GLY A 131 3.26 -10.97 -4.52
CA GLY A 131 2.73 -9.64 -4.82
C GLY A 131 3.46 -8.54 -4.06
N ILE A 132 3.11 -7.29 -4.38
CA ILE A 132 3.64 -6.11 -3.70
C ILE A 132 2.58 -5.60 -2.73
N CYS A 133 2.97 -5.35 -1.49
CA CYS A 133 2.12 -4.69 -0.52
C CYS A 133 2.91 -3.81 0.45
N GLN A 134 2.19 -3.06 1.28
CA GLN A 134 2.79 -2.21 2.30
C GLN A 134 3.47 -3.06 3.36
N ILE A 135 4.74 -2.74 3.67
CA ILE A 135 5.54 -3.51 4.64
C ILE A 135 4.86 -3.55 6.01
N ALA A 136 4.29 -2.43 6.47
CA ALA A 136 3.59 -2.37 7.74
C ALA A 136 2.33 -3.25 7.80
N LEU A 137 1.62 -3.42 6.66
CA LEU A 137 0.49 -4.35 6.59
C LEU A 137 0.93 -5.81 6.59
N ALA A 138 1.98 -6.13 5.82
CA ALA A 138 2.52 -7.48 5.77
C ALA A 138 3.00 -7.97 7.14
N ARG A 139 3.57 -7.08 7.96
CA ARG A 139 4.02 -7.41 9.32
C ARG A 139 2.91 -7.84 10.28
N ARG A 140 1.65 -7.49 9.98
CA ARG A 140 0.50 -7.94 10.79
C ARG A 140 0.19 -9.42 10.62
N ASP A 141 0.76 -10.04 9.57
CA ASP A 141 0.63 -11.47 9.31
C ASP A 141 2.01 -12.13 9.33
N PRO A 142 2.32 -12.92 10.40
CA PRO A 142 3.63 -13.54 10.56
C PRO A 142 3.95 -14.61 9.51
N ARG A 143 2.94 -15.04 8.74
CA ARG A 143 3.09 -16.02 7.65
C ARG A 143 3.52 -15.37 6.33
N LEU A 144 3.50 -14.03 6.24
CA LEU A 144 4.00 -13.32 5.07
C LEU A 144 5.52 -13.13 5.17
N VAL A 145 6.21 -13.66 4.18
CA VAL A 145 7.66 -13.59 4.06
C VAL A 145 8.04 -12.49 3.07
N ARG A 146 8.91 -11.59 3.51
CA ARG A 146 9.44 -10.52 2.66
C ARG A 146 10.51 -11.07 1.73
N LEU A 147 10.40 -10.76 0.44
CA LEU A 147 11.36 -11.11 -0.59
C LEU A 147 12.22 -9.90 -0.95
N PHE A 148 13.48 -10.12 -1.25
CA PHE A 148 14.47 -9.11 -1.68
C PHE A 148 14.55 -7.86 -0.78
N PRO A 149 14.60 -7.99 0.56
CA PRO A 149 14.45 -6.85 1.48
C PRO A 149 15.51 -5.78 1.28
N GLU A 150 16.74 -6.16 0.94
CA GLU A 150 17.86 -5.23 0.75
C GLU A 150 17.84 -4.50 -0.60
N LYS A 151 17.16 -5.08 -1.59
CA LYS A 151 17.19 -4.58 -2.98
C LYS A 151 15.89 -3.91 -3.40
N MET A 152 14.76 -4.33 -2.81
CA MET A 152 13.43 -3.97 -3.30
C MET A 152 12.56 -3.37 -2.20
N THR A 153 12.68 -2.07 -2.07
CA THR A 153 11.77 -1.24 -1.28
C THR A 153 11.32 -0.06 -2.14
N PHE A 154 10.01 0.10 -2.28
CA PHE A 154 9.43 1.15 -3.11
C PHE A 154 8.71 2.15 -2.22
N PRO A 155 9.00 3.46 -2.31
CA PRO A 155 8.23 4.46 -1.60
C PRO A 155 6.89 4.70 -2.30
N LEU A 156 5.82 4.67 -1.54
CA LEU A 156 4.49 5.10 -1.96
C LEU A 156 4.21 6.46 -1.31
N GLU A 157 4.37 7.53 -2.09
CA GLU A 157 4.17 8.88 -1.61
C GLU A 157 2.72 9.05 -1.13
N THR A 158 2.54 9.58 0.09
CA THR A 158 1.22 9.64 0.71
C THR A 158 0.89 11.05 1.18
N TRP A 159 -0.32 11.50 0.87
CA TRP A 159 -0.85 12.83 1.17
C TRP A 159 -2.25 12.72 1.76
N VAL A 160 -2.58 13.64 2.67
CA VAL A 160 -3.97 13.93 3.06
C VAL A 160 -4.37 15.26 2.48
N THR A 161 -5.53 15.33 1.85
CA THR A 161 -6.01 16.52 1.14
C THR A 161 -7.47 16.81 1.48
N MET A 162 -7.83 18.11 1.49
CA MET A 162 -9.20 18.59 1.57
C MET A 162 -9.38 19.86 0.75
N HIS A 163 -10.60 20.22 0.38
CA HIS A 163 -10.85 21.49 -0.28
C HIS A 163 -10.59 22.67 0.66
N GLY A 164 -10.03 23.77 0.12
CA GLY A 164 -9.70 24.97 0.87
C GLY A 164 -10.89 25.60 1.62
N ASP A 165 -12.09 25.55 1.04
CA ASP A 165 -13.33 26.07 1.64
C ASP A 165 -13.69 25.37 2.96
N LEU A 166 -13.24 24.13 3.14
CA LEU A 166 -13.49 23.37 4.36
C LEU A 166 -12.55 23.75 5.52
N ARG A 167 -11.57 24.63 5.27
CA ARG A 167 -10.59 25.07 6.29
C ARG A 167 -11.24 25.66 7.54
N GLY A 168 -12.36 26.38 7.38
CA GLY A 168 -13.13 26.96 8.49
C GLY A 168 -13.99 25.95 9.26
N ASN A 169 -14.24 24.77 8.70
CA ASN A 169 -15.09 23.75 9.31
C ASN A 169 -14.32 22.96 10.37
N ARG A 170 -14.72 23.14 11.65
CA ARG A 170 -14.04 22.50 12.79
C ARG A 170 -14.05 20.97 12.72
N ARG A 171 -15.15 20.36 12.24
CA ARG A 171 -15.27 18.91 12.06
C ARG A 171 -14.28 18.39 11.00
N MET A 172 -14.23 19.04 9.84
CA MET A 172 -13.30 18.67 8.77
C MET A 172 -11.83 18.80 9.20
N ARG A 173 -11.50 19.87 9.89
CA ARG A 173 -10.14 20.03 10.44
C ARG A 173 -9.78 18.95 11.45
N LEU A 174 -10.71 18.59 12.34
CA LEU A 174 -10.49 17.53 13.31
C LEU A 174 -10.17 16.20 12.62
N VAL A 175 -10.97 15.79 11.62
CA VAL A 175 -10.77 14.57 10.85
C VAL A 175 -9.45 14.63 10.07
N PHE A 176 -9.18 15.74 9.38
CA PHE A 176 -7.95 15.95 8.62
C PHE A 176 -6.70 15.83 9.49
N ASP A 177 -6.68 16.50 10.63
CA ASP A 177 -5.53 16.49 11.55
C ASP A 177 -5.35 15.12 12.21
N HIS A 178 -6.45 14.41 12.53
CA HIS A 178 -6.41 13.06 13.06
C HIS A 178 -5.81 12.08 12.03
N LEU A 179 -6.32 12.09 10.81
CA LEU A 179 -5.80 11.26 9.72
C LEU A 179 -4.31 11.55 9.46
N ALA A 180 -3.94 12.83 9.41
CA ALA A 180 -2.55 13.22 9.15
C ALA A 180 -1.60 12.72 10.26
N ARG A 181 -1.98 12.81 11.53
CA ARG A 181 -1.18 12.30 12.66
C ARG A 181 -1.07 10.78 12.63
N ALA A 182 -2.20 10.09 12.51
CA ALA A 182 -2.25 8.63 12.54
C ALA A 182 -1.51 8.00 11.36
N LEU A 183 -1.68 8.55 10.15
CA LEU A 183 -0.96 8.09 8.98
C LEU A 183 0.55 8.40 9.07
N THR A 184 0.96 9.53 9.66
CA THR A 184 2.38 9.82 9.91
C THR A 184 3.00 8.79 10.86
N ALA A 185 2.27 8.38 11.90
CA ALA A 185 2.71 7.31 12.80
C ALA A 185 2.80 5.97 12.05
N TYR A 186 1.80 5.66 11.22
CA TYR A 186 1.78 4.44 10.41
C TYR A 186 2.97 4.35 9.43
N VAL A 187 3.34 5.45 8.76
CA VAL A 187 4.52 5.49 7.89
C VAL A 187 5.80 5.10 8.62
N LYS A 188 5.95 5.53 9.89
CA LYS A 188 7.11 5.18 10.71
C LYS A 188 7.18 3.69 10.99
N THR A 189 6.05 3.03 11.28
CA THR A 189 6.03 1.59 11.54
C THR A 189 6.52 0.74 10.37
N GLY A 190 6.36 1.22 9.14
CA GLY A 190 6.87 0.56 7.95
C GLY A 190 8.39 0.68 7.76
N LYS A 191 9.01 1.69 8.37
CA LYS A 191 10.46 1.97 8.25
C LYS A 191 11.28 1.23 9.30
N ASP A 192 10.71 0.98 10.48
CA ASP A 192 11.41 0.30 11.59
C ASP A 192 11.56 -1.19 11.27
N GLY A 193 12.82 -1.62 11.12
CA GLY A 193 13.16 -2.84 10.41
C GLY A 193 13.14 -4.14 11.20
N SER A 194 12.05 -4.83 11.36
CA SER A 194 12.06 -6.27 11.70
C SER A 194 10.93 -6.98 10.97
N THR A 195 11.19 -7.44 9.75
CA THR A 195 10.30 -8.35 9.02
C THR A 195 10.97 -9.71 8.93
N LYS A 196 10.20 -10.80 9.06
CA LYS A 196 10.69 -12.15 8.75
C LYS A 196 11.14 -12.13 7.28
N ASN A 197 12.45 -12.23 7.07
CA ASN A 197 13.04 -12.30 5.74
C ASN A 197 13.06 -13.75 5.27
N ALA A 198 12.98 -13.98 3.97
CA ALA A 198 13.21 -15.30 3.42
C ALA A 198 14.62 -15.79 3.83
N PRO A 199 14.77 -17.04 4.29
CA PRO A 199 16.09 -17.59 4.57
C PRO A 199 16.93 -17.56 3.28
N ALA A 200 18.20 -17.17 3.41
CA ALA A 200 19.13 -17.26 2.30
C ALA A 200 19.12 -18.70 1.77
N ALA A 201 18.93 -18.87 0.46
CA ALA A 201 18.97 -20.18 -0.15
C ALA A 201 20.32 -20.81 0.19
N ARG A 202 20.32 -21.97 0.86
CA ARG A 202 21.53 -22.74 1.03
C ARG A 202 22.04 -23.09 -0.35
N GLN A 203 23.19 -22.54 -0.72
CA GLN A 203 23.92 -23.00 -1.89
C GLN A 203 24.26 -24.46 -1.66
N GLY A 204 23.51 -25.36 -2.26
CA GLY A 204 23.87 -26.77 -2.35
C GLY A 204 25.19 -26.84 -3.08
N ARG A 205 26.23 -27.20 -2.40
CA ARG A 205 27.46 -27.70 -3.05
C ARG A 205 27.10 -29.06 -3.66
N PHE A 206 27.10 -29.13 -4.94
CA PHE A 206 27.35 -30.35 -5.70
C PHE A 206 28.56 -30.11 -6.60
#